data_ceef0d5f6ab59f33c9d753623e215bdb
#
_entry.id   ceef0d5f6ab59f33c9d753623e215bdb
#
_cell.length_a   1.000
_cell.length_b   1.000
_cell.length_c   1.000
_cell.angle_alpha   90.00
_cell.angle_beta   90.00
_cell.angle_gamma   90.00
#
_symmetry.space_group_name_H-M   'P 1'
#
loop_
_entity.id
_entity.type
_entity.pdbx_description
1 polymer ?
#
loop_
_entity_poly.entity_id
_entity_poly.type
_entity_poly.pdbx_seq_one_letter_code
_entity_poly.pdbx_strand_id
1 'polypeptide(L)'
;MTTDGPASSVRHTDPKTRFLAAALISFSVAFATGIPAAIAAVLLSLVLIALFRPNAKELKKRLLAANAFILFLWVFTPPGTPVWSIGPLTATDAGVRLSLLVTLKCNAIIASLFSLTAGLTLSESAMALQKLGLPPKLVMLLLFT
;
A
#
# COMPACT_ATOMS: atom_id res chain seq x y z
N MET A 1 -27.17 20.41 -17.77
CA MET A 1 -27.35 19.00 -17.49
C MET A 1 -25.96 18.39 -17.28
N THR A 2 -25.43 18.55 -16.05
CA THR A 2 -24.07 18.10 -15.66
C THR A 2 -24.16 16.63 -15.28
N THR A 3 -23.57 15.78 -16.09
CA THR A 3 -23.40 14.36 -15.79
C THR A 3 -22.33 14.21 -14.69
N ASP A 4 -22.75 14.37 -13.45
CA ASP A 4 -21.93 13.98 -12.30
C ASP A 4 -21.84 12.46 -12.26
N GLY A 5 -20.77 11.93 -12.88
CA GLY A 5 -20.48 10.52 -12.85
C GLY A 5 -20.15 10.03 -11.43
N PRO A 6 -20.25 8.71 -11.15
CA PRO A 6 -20.03 8.14 -9.82
C PRO A 6 -18.65 8.45 -9.21
N ALA A 7 -17.70 8.90 -10.01
CA ALA A 7 -16.38 9.31 -9.57
C ALA A 7 -16.34 10.64 -8.78
N SER A 8 -17.37 11.50 -8.91
CA SER A 8 -17.45 12.77 -8.17
C SER A 8 -17.88 12.55 -6.73
N SER A 9 -18.78 11.60 -6.49
CA SER A 9 -19.28 11.31 -5.15
C SER A 9 -18.23 10.67 -4.23
N VAL A 10 -17.27 9.93 -4.80
CA VAL A 10 -16.20 9.28 -4.04
C VAL A 10 -15.14 10.28 -3.57
N ARG A 11 -14.99 11.41 -4.26
CA ARG A 11 -14.06 12.48 -3.86
C ARG A 11 -14.54 13.27 -2.64
N HIS A 12 -15.85 13.27 -2.36
CA HIS A 12 -16.46 13.94 -1.21
C HIS A 12 -16.53 13.06 0.05
N THR A 13 -15.98 11.84 0.01
CA THR A 13 -15.95 10.98 1.19
C THR A 13 -15.07 11.61 2.28
N ASP A 14 -15.58 11.63 3.51
CA ASP A 14 -14.90 12.20 4.66
C ASP A 14 -13.46 11.69 4.81
N PRO A 15 -12.47 12.54 5.09
CA PRO A 15 -11.07 12.16 5.28
C PRO A 15 -10.90 11.02 6.31
N LYS A 16 -11.75 11.00 7.34
CA LYS A 16 -11.79 9.95 8.37
C LYS A 16 -12.13 8.59 7.77
N THR A 17 -13.15 8.52 6.93
CA THR A 17 -13.61 7.27 6.30
C THR A 17 -12.55 6.73 5.33
N ARG A 18 -11.88 7.60 4.58
CA ARG A 18 -10.80 7.23 3.66
C ARG A 18 -9.60 6.67 4.42
N PHE A 19 -9.23 7.31 5.53
CA PHE A 19 -8.12 6.86 6.37
C PHE A 19 -8.42 5.51 7.03
N LEU A 20 -9.63 5.33 7.56
CA LEU A 20 -10.10 4.08 8.14
C LEU A 20 -10.14 2.95 7.09
N ALA A 21 -10.66 3.24 5.90
CA ALA A 21 -10.67 2.29 4.79
C ALA A 21 -9.25 1.88 4.38
N ALA A 22 -8.32 2.83 4.31
CA ALA A 22 -6.91 2.56 4.01
C ALA A 22 -6.28 1.63 5.05
N ALA A 23 -6.52 1.90 6.35
CA ALA A 23 -6.03 1.06 7.43
C ALA A 23 -6.63 -0.35 7.38
N LEU A 24 -7.95 -0.47 7.22
CA LEU A 24 -8.64 -1.76 7.15
C LEU A 24 -8.19 -2.60 5.95
N ILE A 25 -8.05 -1.98 4.77
CA ILE A 25 -7.57 -2.67 3.58
C ILE A 25 -6.12 -3.14 3.79
N SER A 26 -5.26 -2.28 4.33
CA SER A 26 -3.86 -2.63 4.61
C SER A 26 -3.75 -3.78 5.60
N PHE A 27 -4.54 -3.77 6.65
CA PHE A 27 -4.62 -4.86 7.63
C PHE A 27 -5.12 -6.15 6.99
N SER A 28 -6.20 -6.09 6.23
CA SER A 28 -6.76 -7.26 5.55
C SER A 28 -5.76 -7.89 4.58
N VAL A 29 -5.03 -7.08 3.82
CA VAL A 29 -4.00 -7.55 2.90
C VAL A 29 -2.80 -8.14 3.65
N ALA A 30 -2.41 -7.55 4.78
CA ALA A 30 -1.29 -8.05 5.58
C ALA A 30 -1.58 -9.46 6.13
N PHE A 31 -2.79 -9.68 6.66
CA PHE A 31 -3.21 -10.97 7.22
C PHE A 31 -3.67 -11.99 6.18
N ALA A 32 -4.00 -11.57 4.97
CA ALA A 32 -4.39 -12.48 3.91
C ALA A 32 -3.25 -13.47 3.58
N THR A 33 -3.53 -14.76 3.62
CA THR A 33 -2.56 -15.82 3.34
C THR A 33 -2.73 -16.35 1.92
N GLY A 34 -1.62 -16.59 1.25
CA GLY A 34 -1.60 -17.20 -0.08
C GLY A 34 -1.49 -16.23 -1.26
N ILE A 35 -1.07 -16.78 -2.39
CA ILE A 35 -0.89 -16.05 -3.65
C ILE A 35 -2.20 -15.48 -4.21
N PRO A 36 -3.34 -16.24 -4.23
CA PRO A 36 -4.59 -15.70 -4.77
C PRO A 36 -5.09 -14.47 -4.01
N ALA A 37 -4.92 -14.45 -2.69
CA ALA A 37 -5.27 -13.30 -1.88
C ALA A 37 -4.36 -12.09 -2.17
N ALA A 38 -3.08 -12.32 -2.41
CA ALA A 38 -2.16 -11.26 -2.80
C ALA A 38 -2.50 -10.68 -4.19
N ILE A 39 -2.90 -11.52 -5.14
CA ILE A 39 -3.37 -11.07 -6.47
C ILE A 39 -4.65 -10.24 -6.34
N ALA A 40 -5.62 -10.70 -5.55
CA ALA A 40 -6.84 -9.95 -5.30
C ALA A 40 -6.55 -8.57 -4.68
N ALA A 41 -5.59 -8.49 -3.76
CA ALA A 41 -5.14 -7.23 -3.17
C ALA A 41 -4.51 -6.28 -4.19
N VAL A 42 -3.71 -6.81 -5.13
CA VAL A 42 -3.14 -6.01 -6.23
C VAL A 42 -4.25 -5.49 -7.15
N LEU A 43 -5.21 -6.34 -7.53
CA LEU A 43 -6.34 -5.92 -8.34
C LEU A 43 -7.17 -4.82 -7.65
N LEU A 44 -7.43 -4.98 -6.35
CA LEU A 44 -8.11 -3.95 -5.56
C LEU A 44 -7.31 -2.64 -5.55
N SER A 45 -6.00 -2.70 -5.38
CA SER A 45 -5.14 -1.51 -5.38
C SER A 45 -5.14 -0.80 -6.74
N LEU A 46 -5.19 -1.55 -7.85
CA LEU A 46 -5.31 -0.99 -9.21
C LEU A 46 -6.65 -0.27 -9.40
N VAL A 47 -7.74 -0.84 -8.90
CA VAL A 47 -9.06 -0.18 -8.91
C VAL A 47 -9.01 1.12 -8.12
N LEU A 48 -8.39 1.13 -6.93
CA LEU A 48 -8.24 2.33 -6.12
C LEU A 48 -7.39 3.40 -6.83
N ILE A 49 -6.31 3.02 -7.50
CA ILE A 49 -5.50 3.93 -8.32
C ILE A 49 -6.34 4.55 -9.44
N ALA A 50 -7.15 3.76 -10.13
CA ALA A 50 -8.01 4.24 -11.22
C ALA A 50 -9.09 5.21 -10.70
N LEU A 51 -9.64 4.95 -9.50
CA LEU A 51 -10.68 5.76 -8.89
C LEU A 51 -10.16 7.10 -8.38
N PHE A 52 -9.07 7.06 -7.61
CA PHE A 52 -8.52 8.23 -6.90
C PHE A 52 -7.48 9.00 -7.71
N ARG A 53 -6.92 8.39 -8.76
CA ARG A 53 -5.92 8.97 -9.66
C ARG A 53 -4.81 9.72 -8.90
N PRO A 54 -4.05 9.03 -8.04
CA PRO A 54 -2.94 9.61 -7.31
C PRO A 54 -1.85 10.10 -8.26
N ASN A 55 -0.96 10.99 -7.77
CA ASN A 55 0.17 11.45 -8.58
C ASN A 55 1.10 10.26 -8.93
N ALA A 56 1.09 9.89 -10.21
CA ALA A 56 1.80 8.71 -10.71
C ALA A 56 3.33 8.80 -10.48
N LYS A 57 3.91 10.00 -10.48
CA LYS A 57 5.35 10.21 -10.25
C LYS A 57 5.73 9.86 -8.82
N GLU A 58 4.94 10.32 -7.85
CA GLU A 58 5.17 10.02 -6.44
C GLU A 58 4.90 8.56 -6.11
N LEU A 59 3.83 7.99 -6.66
CA LEU A 59 3.51 6.57 -6.51
C LEU A 59 4.66 5.70 -7.03
N LYS A 60 5.16 5.96 -8.24
CA LYS A 60 6.30 5.25 -8.81
C LYS A 60 7.55 5.35 -7.94
N LYS A 61 7.86 6.54 -7.41
CA LYS A 61 9.02 6.74 -6.54
C LYS A 61 8.93 5.90 -5.27
N ARG A 62 7.76 5.85 -4.64
CA ARG A 62 7.51 5.05 -3.42
C ARG A 62 7.55 3.55 -3.71
N LEU A 63 6.91 3.11 -4.80
CA LEU A 63 6.98 1.72 -5.24
C LEU A 63 8.41 1.30 -5.58
N LEU A 64 9.18 2.15 -6.25
CA LEU A 64 10.57 1.87 -6.59
C LEU A 64 11.43 1.73 -5.33
N ALA A 65 11.27 2.62 -4.35
CA ALA A 65 12.00 2.54 -3.08
C ALA A 65 11.67 1.26 -2.31
N ALA A 66 10.38 0.87 -2.23
CA ALA A 66 9.96 -0.36 -1.59
C ALA A 66 10.47 -1.60 -2.33
N ASN A 67 10.40 -1.61 -3.66
CA ASN A 67 10.89 -2.73 -4.46
C ASN A 67 12.42 -2.85 -4.41
N ALA A 68 13.16 -1.76 -4.28
CA ALA A 68 14.61 -1.81 -4.05
C ALA A 68 14.93 -2.53 -2.72
N PHE A 69 14.16 -2.29 -1.67
CA PHE A 69 14.29 -3.02 -0.41
C PHE A 69 13.87 -4.49 -0.54
N ILE A 70 12.82 -4.78 -1.28
CA ILE A 70 12.36 -6.15 -1.54
C ILE A 70 13.37 -6.93 -2.38
N LEU A 71 14.09 -6.26 -3.30
CA LEU A 71 15.17 -6.88 -4.06
C LEU A 71 16.25 -7.47 -3.14
N PHE A 72 16.53 -6.81 -2.02
CA PHE A 72 17.43 -7.34 -1.00
C PHE A 72 16.90 -8.66 -0.41
N LEU A 73 15.60 -8.78 -0.22
CA LEU A 73 14.98 -10.01 0.26
C LEU A 73 15.15 -11.19 -0.73
N TRP A 74 15.15 -10.90 -2.04
CA TRP A 74 15.37 -11.90 -3.07
C TRP A 74 16.78 -12.49 -3.06
N VAL A 75 17.76 -11.72 -2.57
CA VAL A 75 19.15 -12.14 -2.44
C VAL A 75 19.35 -13.02 -1.20
N PHE A 76 18.63 -12.71 -0.10
CA PHE A 76 18.71 -13.44 1.16
C PHE A 76 17.53 -14.42 1.30
N THR A 77 17.46 -15.40 0.41
CA THR A 77 16.40 -16.41 0.45
C THR A 77 16.61 -17.42 1.57
N PRO A 78 15.53 -17.84 2.27
CA PRO A 78 15.63 -18.90 3.27
C PRO A 78 16.07 -20.24 2.65
N PRO A 79 16.69 -21.14 3.45
CA PRO A 79 17.12 -22.45 2.97
C PRO A 79 15.92 -23.29 2.50
N GLY A 80 16.08 -23.97 1.38
CA GLY A 80 15.05 -24.82 0.76
C GLY A 80 15.63 -25.59 -0.42
N THR A 81 14.79 -26.23 -1.22
CA THR A 81 15.21 -26.91 -2.44
C THR A 81 15.73 -25.89 -3.47
N PRO A 82 16.98 -26.02 -3.93
CA PRO A 82 17.55 -25.09 -4.89
C PRO A 82 16.85 -25.22 -6.24
N VAL A 83 16.25 -24.13 -6.72
CA VAL A 83 15.64 -24.05 -8.06
C VAL A 83 16.65 -23.51 -9.06
N TRP A 84 17.51 -22.61 -8.62
CA TRP A 84 18.51 -21.98 -9.46
C TRP A 84 19.68 -21.47 -8.61
N SER A 85 20.90 -21.61 -9.10
CA SER A 85 22.11 -21.13 -8.41
C SER A 85 23.02 -20.36 -9.34
N ILE A 86 23.43 -19.16 -8.90
CA ILE A 86 24.49 -18.38 -9.53
C ILE A 86 25.58 -18.12 -8.50
N GLY A 87 26.69 -18.88 -8.56
CA GLY A 87 27.78 -18.76 -7.60
C GLY A 87 27.33 -19.03 -6.15
N PRO A 88 27.60 -18.13 -5.20
CA PRO A 88 27.21 -18.30 -3.81
C PRO A 88 25.72 -18.04 -3.53
N LEU A 89 24.97 -17.56 -4.52
CA LEU A 89 23.54 -17.23 -4.40
C LEU A 89 22.69 -18.37 -4.93
N THR A 90 21.94 -19.02 -4.04
CA THR A 90 20.99 -20.08 -4.39
C THR A 90 19.57 -19.58 -4.17
N ALA A 91 18.77 -19.53 -5.23
CA ALA A 91 17.35 -19.27 -5.14
C ALA A 91 16.62 -20.59 -4.82
N THR A 92 15.89 -20.60 -3.71
CA THR A 92 15.09 -21.74 -3.28
C THR A 92 13.63 -21.55 -3.64
N ASP A 93 12.89 -22.64 -3.86
CA ASP A 93 11.44 -22.58 -4.14
C ASP A 93 10.66 -21.85 -3.05
N ALA A 94 10.94 -22.17 -1.79
CA ALA A 94 10.33 -21.49 -0.65
C ALA A 94 10.67 -19.99 -0.63
N GLY A 95 11.93 -19.65 -0.94
CA GLY A 95 12.39 -18.25 -0.98
C GLY A 95 11.73 -17.45 -2.10
N VAL A 96 11.67 -18.00 -3.30
CA VAL A 96 11.01 -17.35 -4.46
C VAL A 96 9.54 -17.12 -4.18
N ARG A 97 8.84 -18.12 -3.64
CA ARG A 97 7.42 -18.00 -3.28
C ARG A 97 7.18 -16.93 -2.21
N LEU A 98 8.02 -16.90 -1.16
CA LEU A 98 7.94 -15.90 -0.11
C LEU A 98 8.21 -14.50 -0.64
N SER A 99 9.28 -14.33 -1.42
CA SER A 99 9.65 -13.03 -2.00
C SER A 99 8.59 -12.50 -2.95
N LEU A 100 8.01 -13.37 -3.78
CA LEU A 100 6.89 -13.01 -4.66
C LEU A 100 5.67 -12.54 -3.85
N LEU A 101 5.32 -13.28 -2.80
CA LEU A 101 4.18 -12.98 -1.94
C LEU A 101 4.37 -11.65 -1.20
N VAL A 102 5.56 -11.41 -0.66
CA VAL A 102 5.91 -10.14 -0.01
C VAL A 102 5.88 -8.99 -1.02
N THR A 103 6.43 -9.18 -2.22
CA THR A 103 6.42 -8.18 -3.30
C THR A 103 4.99 -7.76 -3.65
N LEU A 104 4.11 -8.72 -3.91
CA LEU A 104 2.72 -8.45 -4.25
C LEU A 104 1.98 -7.71 -3.11
N LYS A 105 2.13 -8.18 -1.89
CA LYS A 105 1.49 -7.58 -0.71
C LYS A 105 1.98 -6.16 -0.45
N CYS A 106 3.30 -5.95 -0.41
CA CYS A 106 3.87 -4.62 -0.17
C CYS A 106 3.43 -3.62 -1.24
N ASN A 107 3.47 -4.00 -2.50
CA ASN A 107 3.03 -3.12 -3.59
C ASN A 107 1.53 -2.81 -3.47
N ALA A 108 0.68 -3.80 -3.14
CA ALA A 108 -0.75 -3.60 -2.94
C ALA A 108 -1.04 -2.66 -1.77
N ILE A 109 -0.37 -2.83 -0.64
CA ILE A 109 -0.52 -1.98 0.55
C ILE A 109 -0.11 -0.55 0.24
N ILE A 110 1.08 -0.34 -0.33
CA ILE A 110 1.59 1.00 -0.67
C ILE A 110 0.66 1.69 -1.67
N ALA A 111 0.24 0.98 -2.70
CA ALA A 111 -0.65 1.52 -3.71
C ALA A 111 -2.03 1.89 -3.12
N SER A 112 -2.60 1.04 -2.26
CA SER A 112 -3.88 1.30 -1.60
C SER A 112 -3.80 2.49 -0.65
N LEU A 113 -2.79 2.52 0.22
CA LEU A 113 -2.56 3.64 1.15
C LEU A 113 -2.39 4.96 0.40
N PHE A 114 -1.52 4.96 -0.62
CA PHE A 114 -1.23 6.17 -1.38
C PHE A 114 -2.45 6.64 -2.17
N SER A 115 -3.24 5.73 -2.74
CA SER A 115 -4.46 6.09 -3.48
C SER A 115 -5.53 6.68 -2.57
N LEU A 116 -5.76 6.09 -1.41
CA LEU A 116 -6.78 6.56 -0.46
C LEU A 116 -6.38 7.86 0.23
N THR A 117 -5.09 8.06 0.48
CA THR A 117 -4.58 9.33 1.06
C THR A 117 -4.28 10.39 0.00
N ALA A 118 -4.34 10.06 -1.29
CA ALA A 118 -4.13 11.01 -2.38
C ALA A 118 -5.15 12.16 -2.31
N GLY A 119 -4.64 13.39 -2.36
CA GLY A 119 -5.46 14.60 -2.28
C GLY A 119 -5.91 15.02 -0.88
N LEU A 120 -5.53 14.28 0.17
CA LEU A 120 -5.69 14.76 1.54
C LEU A 120 -4.56 15.72 1.87
N THR A 121 -4.92 16.91 2.34
CA THR A 121 -3.96 17.87 2.89
C THR A 121 -3.44 17.38 4.25
N LEU A 122 -2.28 17.89 4.66
CA LEU A 122 -1.71 17.56 5.96
C LEU A 122 -2.69 17.89 7.11
N SER A 123 -3.40 19.01 6.99
CA SER A 123 -4.41 19.43 7.94
C SER A 123 -5.64 18.52 7.98
N GLU A 124 -6.11 18.03 6.83
CA GLU A 124 -7.22 17.07 6.76
C GLU A 124 -6.83 15.71 7.34
N SER A 125 -5.61 15.26 7.09
CA SER A 125 -5.06 14.04 7.69
C SER A 125 -4.93 14.16 9.21
N ALA A 126 -4.47 15.31 9.70
CA ALA A 126 -4.37 15.63 11.11
C ALA A 126 -5.75 15.67 11.81
N MET A 127 -6.75 16.30 11.18
CA MET A 127 -8.13 16.31 11.68
C MET A 127 -8.75 14.91 11.67
N ALA A 128 -8.47 14.09 10.66
CA ALA A 128 -8.93 12.70 10.60
C ALA A 128 -8.36 11.88 11.77
N LEU A 129 -7.07 12.02 12.07
CA LEU A 129 -6.39 11.38 13.20
C LEU A 129 -6.94 11.85 14.55
N GLN A 130 -7.24 13.14 14.69
CA GLN A 130 -7.86 13.69 15.90
C GLN A 130 -9.28 13.12 16.11
N LYS A 131 -10.07 13.01 15.05
CA LYS A 131 -11.40 12.38 15.10
C LYS A 131 -11.37 10.88 15.37
N LEU A 132 -10.23 10.22 15.16
CA LEU A 132 -9.98 8.83 15.48
C LEU A 132 -9.54 8.61 16.94
N GLY A 133 -9.44 9.69 17.74
CA GLY A 133 -9.14 9.59 19.17
C GLY A 133 -7.68 9.86 19.52
N LEU A 134 -6.84 10.31 18.57
CA LEU A 134 -5.50 10.75 18.93
C LEU A 134 -5.55 12.06 19.74
N PRO A 135 -4.77 12.18 20.83
CA PRO A 135 -4.73 13.39 21.64
C PRO A 135 -4.23 14.58 20.79
N PRO A 136 -4.85 15.77 20.96
CA PRO A 136 -4.55 16.95 20.12
C PRO A 136 -3.07 17.37 20.17
N LYS A 137 -2.37 17.07 21.27
CA LYS A 137 -0.94 17.35 21.41
C LYS A 137 -0.08 16.57 20.40
N LEU A 138 -0.41 15.31 20.12
CA LEU A 138 0.30 14.49 19.12
C LEU A 138 -0.01 14.95 17.70
N VAL A 139 -1.26 15.38 17.46
CA VAL A 139 -1.67 15.91 16.14
C VAL A 139 -0.95 17.24 15.84
N MET A 140 -0.80 18.12 16.83
CA MET A 140 -0.01 19.34 16.70
C MET A 140 1.45 19.04 16.41
N LEU A 141 2.05 18.08 17.10
CA LEU A 141 3.44 17.68 16.87
C LEU A 141 3.66 17.19 15.42
N LEU A 142 2.69 16.45 14.90
CA LEU A 142 2.71 15.95 13.51
C LEU A 142 2.55 17.08 12.47
N LEU A 143 1.80 18.14 12.81
CA LEU A 143 1.61 19.30 11.94
C LEU A 143 2.86 20.20 11.88
N PHE A 144 3.67 20.22 12.94
CA PHE A 144 4.87 21.05 13.02
C PHE A 144 6.16 20.33 12.57
N THR A 145 6.08 19.05 12.21
CA THR A 145 7.20 18.26 11.67
C THR A 145 7.20 18.27 10.17
#